data_f437cf96ee1a8ce7e363143ffddf48c2
#
_entry.id   f437cf96ee1a8ce7e363143ffddf48c2
#
_cell.length_a   1.000
_cell.length_b   1.000
_cell.length_c   1.000
_cell.angle_alpha   90.00
_cell.angle_beta   90.00
_cell.angle_gamma   90.00
#
_symmetry.space_group_name_H-M   'P 1'
#
loop_
_entity.id
_entity.type
_entity.pdbx_description
1 polymer ?
#
loop_
_entity_poly.entity_id
_entity_poly.type
_entity_poly.pdbx_seq_one_letter_code
_entity_poly.pdbx_strand_id
1 'polypeptide(L)'
;MRRSRKDFYMRNPRAFTRPLAVGAPTPPNDVPARPYRMIHFFPPQNEKVRAKVPELITQVDVLLGNLEDAIPATDKKAAREGLIEVALNNDFGGTSLWTRINSLDSPWVLDDLLTVIPQIGDKLDVVMVPKVEGPWDIHYIDRLLAQLEAKYEIKKSLQLHAILETALGVSNVEDIAAASPRMQGISLGPADLAASRRMKTTRVGGGHPAYQVIADPDEKKPDGPRPSAQQDPWHYTLARMVDACNSAGILPFYGPFGAIEDPLACQYQFRAAFLMGCVGAWTLHPSQIEIARREFSPTVEEVKTAKRIIEAMGDGTGTVMLDGRMQDDATFKQAQVMVQTAKLIAQRDPEYAKLYGL
;
A
#
# COMPACT_ATOMS: atom_id res chain seq x y z
N MET A 1 18.53 -15.15 1.21
CA MET A 1 18.23 -15.53 -0.18
C MET A 1 16.74 -15.30 -0.42
N ARG A 2 16.34 -14.20 -1.08
CA ARG A 2 14.95 -14.00 -1.48
C ARG A 2 14.59 -15.16 -2.41
N ARG A 3 13.61 -15.99 -2.03
CA ARG A 3 13.00 -16.92 -2.97
C ARG A 3 12.42 -16.06 -4.08
N SER A 4 12.86 -16.26 -5.32
CA SER A 4 12.35 -15.47 -6.42
C SER A 4 10.85 -15.72 -6.53
N ARG A 5 10.08 -14.72 -6.97
CA ARG A 5 8.66 -14.91 -7.31
C ARG A 5 8.45 -16.17 -8.18
N LYS A 6 9.42 -16.51 -9.04
CA LYS A 6 9.40 -17.74 -9.85
C LYS A 6 9.27 -19.00 -9.01
N ASP A 7 10.01 -19.11 -7.90
CA ASP A 7 9.99 -20.33 -7.05
C ASP A 7 8.64 -20.46 -6.30
N PHE A 8 8.02 -19.34 -5.97
CA PHE A 8 6.71 -19.31 -5.33
C PHE A 8 5.61 -19.73 -6.30
N TYR A 9 5.65 -19.25 -7.55
CA TYR A 9 4.67 -19.58 -8.59
C TYR A 9 4.75 -21.04 -9.08
N MET A 10 5.90 -21.69 -9.02
CA MET A 10 6.04 -23.09 -9.37
C MET A 10 5.20 -24.03 -8.49
N ARG A 11 4.76 -23.55 -7.32
CA ARG A 11 3.83 -24.29 -6.44
C ARG A 11 2.35 -23.99 -6.70
N ASN A 12 2.05 -22.95 -7.48
CA ASN A 12 0.69 -22.59 -7.86
C ASN A 12 0.36 -23.21 -9.23
N PRO A 13 -0.63 -24.12 -9.33
CA PRO A 13 -1.02 -24.73 -10.61
C PRO A 13 -1.30 -23.72 -11.72
N ARG A 14 -1.71 -22.50 -11.36
CA ARG A 14 -1.97 -21.42 -12.32
C ARG A 14 -0.73 -20.91 -13.03
N ALA A 15 0.47 -21.14 -12.48
CA ALA A 15 1.72 -20.78 -13.16
C ALA A 15 1.92 -21.52 -14.49
N PHE A 16 1.26 -22.66 -14.66
CA PHE A 16 1.34 -23.49 -15.88
C PHE A 16 0.32 -23.10 -16.96
N THR A 17 -0.66 -22.27 -16.64
CA THR A 17 -1.80 -21.95 -17.54
C THR A 17 -1.77 -20.51 -18.04
N ARG A 18 -0.63 -19.95 -18.23
CA ARG A 18 -0.49 -18.54 -18.67
C ARG A 18 -0.21 -18.42 -20.16
N PRO A 19 -0.74 -17.34 -20.79
CA PRO A 19 -1.68 -16.36 -20.23
C PRO A 19 -3.02 -16.99 -19.91
N LEU A 20 -3.77 -16.45 -18.90
CA LEU A 20 -5.08 -16.96 -18.49
C LEU A 20 -6.15 -16.80 -19.59
N ALA A 21 -5.93 -15.92 -20.55
CA ALA A 21 -6.72 -15.78 -21.77
C ALA A 21 -5.78 -15.63 -22.98
N VAL A 22 -6.17 -16.20 -24.09
CA VAL A 22 -5.41 -16.05 -25.34
C VAL A 22 -5.40 -14.59 -25.77
N GLY A 23 -4.21 -14.03 -25.99
CA GLY A 23 -4.02 -12.62 -26.34
C GLY A 23 -3.86 -11.66 -25.15
N ALA A 24 -4.03 -12.14 -23.92
CA ALA A 24 -3.76 -11.31 -22.75
C ALA A 24 -2.25 -11.06 -22.57
N PRO A 25 -1.85 -9.85 -22.12
CA PRO A 25 -0.46 -9.56 -21.80
C PRO A 25 0.02 -10.41 -20.62
N THR A 26 1.31 -10.75 -20.62
CA THR A 26 1.91 -11.48 -19.50
C THR A 26 2.03 -10.57 -18.27
N PRO A 27 1.56 -11.00 -17.09
CA PRO A 27 1.78 -10.26 -15.87
C PRO A 27 3.27 -10.02 -15.59
N PRO A 28 3.65 -8.87 -15.00
CA PRO A 28 5.03 -8.59 -14.65
C PRO A 28 5.55 -9.62 -13.62
N ASN A 29 6.84 -9.97 -13.73
CA ASN A 29 7.47 -10.89 -12.79
C ASN A 29 7.65 -10.28 -11.40
N ASP A 30 7.82 -8.96 -11.35
CA ASP A 30 8.09 -8.21 -10.12
C ASP A 30 7.23 -6.96 -10.06
N VAL A 31 6.97 -6.47 -8.85
CA VAL A 31 6.33 -5.15 -8.66
C VAL A 31 7.25 -4.07 -9.22
N PRO A 32 6.76 -3.12 -10.02
CA PRO A 32 7.57 -2.03 -10.54
C PRO A 32 8.32 -1.29 -9.43
N ALA A 33 9.63 -1.11 -9.63
CA ALA A 33 10.49 -0.42 -8.68
C ALA A 33 10.28 1.10 -8.80
N ARG A 34 9.49 1.66 -7.89
CA ARG A 34 9.17 3.09 -7.79
C ARG A 34 8.77 3.44 -6.35
N PRO A 35 8.79 4.71 -5.93
CA PRO A 35 8.21 5.09 -4.64
C PRO A 35 6.70 4.90 -4.65
N TYR A 36 6.16 4.52 -3.48
CA TYR A 36 4.73 4.32 -3.23
C TYR A 36 4.35 4.90 -1.86
N ARG A 37 4.90 6.07 -1.49
CA ARG A 37 4.75 6.66 -0.15
C ARG A 37 3.32 6.99 0.22
N MET A 38 2.48 7.31 -0.78
CA MET A 38 1.06 7.52 -0.58
C MET A 38 0.22 7.01 -1.73
N ILE A 39 -0.98 6.53 -1.39
CA ILE A 39 -2.09 6.31 -2.31
C ILE A 39 -3.12 7.42 -2.00
N HIS A 40 -3.20 8.45 -2.85
CA HIS A 40 -4.13 9.54 -2.64
C HIS A 40 -5.47 9.25 -3.32
N PHE A 41 -6.53 9.20 -2.53
CA PHE A 41 -7.87 8.90 -2.99
C PHE A 41 -8.58 10.17 -3.48
N PHE A 42 -9.24 10.09 -4.64
CA PHE A 42 -10.15 11.13 -5.09
C PHE A 42 -11.49 10.55 -5.52
N PRO A 43 -12.60 11.28 -5.28
CA PRO A 43 -13.96 10.92 -5.72
C PRO A 43 -14.19 11.42 -7.17
N PRO A 44 -14.17 10.54 -8.19
CA PRO A 44 -14.19 10.98 -9.60
C PRO A 44 -15.50 11.64 -10.04
N GLN A 45 -16.64 11.39 -9.36
CA GLN A 45 -17.91 12.06 -9.66
C GLN A 45 -17.90 13.55 -9.30
N ASN A 46 -16.94 14.01 -8.45
CA ASN A 46 -16.88 15.38 -8.00
C ASN A 46 -16.03 16.24 -8.94
N GLU A 47 -16.71 17.11 -9.73
CA GLU A 47 -16.05 18.00 -10.71
C GLU A 47 -15.01 18.93 -10.09
N LYS A 48 -15.28 19.47 -8.89
CA LYS A 48 -14.31 20.35 -8.21
C LYS A 48 -13.03 19.61 -7.82
N VAL A 49 -13.13 18.33 -7.52
CA VAL A 49 -11.95 17.50 -7.22
C VAL A 49 -11.23 17.12 -8.53
N ARG A 50 -11.98 16.74 -9.58
CA ARG A 50 -11.37 16.48 -10.90
C ARG A 50 -10.55 17.66 -11.42
N ALA A 51 -11.04 18.88 -11.23
CA ALA A 51 -10.33 20.10 -11.63
C ALA A 51 -8.96 20.29 -10.95
N LYS A 52 -8.74 19.66 -9.79
CA LYS A 52 -7.47 19.70 -9.04
C LYS A 52 -6.50 18.56 -9.42
N VAL A 53 -6.94 17.60 -10.21
CA VAL A 53 -6.12 16.42 -10.57
C VAL A 53 -4.79 16.80 -11.23
N PRO A 54 -4.71 17.78 -12.16
CA PRO A 54 -3.43 18.17 -12.74
C PRO A 54 -2.39 18.63 -11.71
N GLU A 55 -2.82 19.28 -10.64
CA GLU A 55 -1.97 19.67 -9.52
C GLU A 55 -1.58 18.46 -8.66
N LEU A 56 -2.56 17.61 -8.32
CA LEU A 56 -2.33 16.41 -7.49
C LEU A 56 -1.33 15.43 -8.12
N ILE A 57 -1.38 15.23 -9.43
CA ILE A 57 -0.45 14.36 -10.17
C ILE A 57 1.01 14.72 -9.87
N THR A 58 1.32 15.99 -9.69
CA THR A 58 2.71 16.45 -9.41
C THR A 58 3.15 16.21 -7.96
N GLN A 59 2.21 15.91 -7.05
CA GLN A 59 2.45 15.85 -5.61
C GLN A 59 2.43 14.42 -5.05
N VAL A 60 1.86 13.45 -5.77
CA VAL A 60 1.61 12.11 -5.25
C VAL A 60 2.34 11.02 -6.03
N ASP A 61 2.70 9.94 -5.35
CA ASP A 61 3.26 8.75 -5.99
C ASP A 61 2.17 7.92 -6.68
N VAL A 62 0.98 7.84 -6.07
CA VAL A 62 -0.20 7.14 -6.60
C VAL A 62 -1.44 8.03 -6.46
N LEU A 63 -2.17 8.21 -7.56
CA LEU A 63 -3.49 8.82 -7.58
C LEU A 63 -4.54 7.73 -7.83
N LEU A 64 -5.53 7.59 -6.94
CA LEU A 64 -6.52 6.54 -7.01
C LEU A 64 -7.93 7.10 -7.17
N GLY A 65 -8.58 6.78 -8.32
CA GLY A 65 -10.01 7.04 -8.53
C GLY A 65 -10.87 6.02 -7.79
N ASN A 66 -11.65 6.50 -6.84
CA ASN A 66 -12.50 5.65 -6.02
C ASN A 66 -13.88 5.46 -6.63
N LEU A 67 -14.33 4.20 -6.82
CA LEU A 67 -15.68 3.85 -7.29
C LEU A 67 -16.53 3.20 -6.19
N GLU A 68 -15.94 2.90 -5.03
CA GLU A 68 -16.54 2.10 -3.95
C GLU A 68 -17.12 2.99 -2.83
N ASP A 69 -16.77 2.75 -1.58
CA ASP A 69 -17.28 3.48 -0.43
C ASP A 69 -17.06 4.99 -0.55
N ALA A 70 -17.96 5.78 0.04
CA ALA A 70 -18.10 7.23 -0.11
C ALA A 70 -18.65 7.70 -1.49
N ILE A 71 -18.93 6.79 -2.43
CA ILE A 71 -19.65 7.11 -3.66
C ILE A 71 -21.09 6.61 -3.52
N PRO A 72 -22.11 7.48 -3.50
CA PRO A 72 -23.51 7.07 -3.43
C PRO A 72 -23.90 6.14 -4.61
N ALA A 73 -24.88 5.27 -4.41
CA ALA A 73 -25.37 4.36 -5.43
C ALA A 73 -25.82 5.10 -6.71
N THR A 74 -26.40 6.27 -6.55
CA THR A 74 -26.84 7.15 -7.66
C THR A 74 -25.68 7.68 -8.50
N ASP A 75 -24.50 7.78 -7.93
CA ASP A 75 -23.34 8.45 -8.52
C ASP A 75 -22.31 7.46 -9.08
N LYS A 76 -22.53 6.15 -8.95
CA LYS A 76 -21.60 5.11 -9.43
C LYS A 76 -21.28 5.25 -10.92
N LYS A 77 -22.27 5.56 -11.74
CA LYS A 77 -22.06 5.82 -13.17
C LYS A 77 -21.21 7.08 -13.41
N ALA A 78 -21.55 8.18 -12.74
CA ALA A 78 -20.79 9.42 -12.85
C ALA A 78 -19.34 9.29 -12.35
N ALA A 79 -19.11 8.43 -11.35
CA ALA A 79 -17.76 8.15 -10.87
C ALA A 79 -16.92 7.40 -11.93
N ARG A 80 -17.48 6.40 -12.62
CA ARG A 80 -16.79 5.72 -13.75
C ARG A 80 -16.45 6.70 -14.86
N GLU A 81 -17.44 7.51 -15.29
CA GLU A 81 -17.27 8.50 -16.35
C GLU A 81 -16.23 9.56 -15.97
N GLY A 82 -16.26 10.06 -14.74
CA GLY A 82 -15.28 11.02 -14.24
C GLY A 82 -13.86 10.45 -14.14
N LEU A 83 -13.70 9.18 -13.76
CA LEU A 83 -12.39 8.51 -13.78
C LEU A 83 -11.84 8.40 -15.20
N ILE A 84 -12.67 8.02 -16.16
CA ILE A 84 -12.30 7.93 -17.58
C ILE A 84 -11.89 9.30 -18.11
N GLU A 85 -12.68 10.34 -17.84
CA GLU A 85 -12.37 11.72 -18.22
C GLU A 85 -11.00 12.16 -17.68
N VAL A 86 -10.74 11.92 -16.39
CA VAL A 86 -9.46 12.24 -15.74
C VAL A 86 -8.31 11.51 -16.43
N ALA A 87 -8.46 10.22 -16.69
CA ALA A 87 -7.41 9.41 -17.31
C ALA A 87 -7.10 9.84 -18.73
N LEU A 88 -8.10 10.20 -19.52
CA LEU A 88 -7.93 10.60 -20.93
C LEU A 88 -7.35 12.00 -21.08
N ASN A 89 -7.70 12.93 -20.18
CA ASN A 89 -7.33 14.34 -20.28
C ASN A 89 -6.04 14.73 -19.57
N ASN A 90 -5.39 13.79 -18.87
CA ASN A 90 -4.16 14.09 -18.12
C ASN A 90 -3.00 13.17 -18.52
N ASP A 91 -1.80 13.74 -18.47
CA ASP A 91 -0.55 12.98 -18.47
C ASP A 91 -0.10 12.75 -17.02
N PHE A 92 0.00 11.49 -16.62
CA PHE A 92 0.39 11.11 -15.27
C PHE A 92 1.91 11.08 -15.07
N GLY A 93 2.70 11.12 -16.15
CA GLY A 93 4.16 11.12 -16.07
C GLY A 93 4.69 10.01 -15.17
N GLY A 94 5.25 10.41 -14.04
CA GLY A 94 5.76 9.48 -13.02
C GLY A 94 4.73 8.94 -12.04
N THR A 95 3.54 9.52 -11.93
CA THR A 95 2.50 9.14 -10.98
C THR A 95 1.72 7.93 -11.48
N SER A 96 1.44 6.97 -10.59
CA SER A 96 0.65 5.78 -10.92
C SER A 96 -0.83 6.07 -10.82
N LEU A 97 -1.60 5.73 -11.85
CA LEU A 97 -3.06 5.83 -11.81
C LEU A 97 -3.65 4.48 -11.40
N TRP A 98 -4.39 4.48 -10.30
CA TRP A 98 -5.09 3.32 -9.77
C TRP A 98 -6.60 3.56 -9.73
N THR A 99 -7.36 2.48 -9.63
CA THR A 99 -8.80 2.55 -9.31
C THR A 99 -9.17 1.55 -8.25
N ARG A 100 -10.02 1.94 -7.29
CA ARG A 100 -10.70 1.02 -6.38
C ARG A 100 -12.09 0.73 -6.95
N ILE A 101 -12.31 -0.51 -7.33
CA ILE A 101 -13.60 -1.00 -7.83
C ILE A 101 -14.57 -1.24 -6.66
N ASN A 102 -15.85 -1.38 -6.96
CA ASN A 102 -16.83 -1.81 -5.96
C ASN A 102 -16.53 -3.23 -5.48
N SER A 103 -17.02 -3.58 -4.29
CA SER A 103 -16.84 -4.91 -3.70
C SER A 103 -17.49 -6.00 -4.56
N LEU A 104 -16.96 -7.24 -4.47
CA LEU A 104 -17.37 -8.34 -5.34
C LEU A 104 -18.79 -8.82 -5.10
N ASP A 105 -19.36 -8.53 -3.95
CA ASP A 105 -20.75 -8.79 -3.58
C ASP A 105 -21.72 -7.68 -4.00
N SER A 106 -21.20 -6.59 -4.62
CA SER A 106 -22.00 -5.47 -5.09
C SER A 106 -22.54 -5.69 -6.50
N PRO A 107 -23.69 -5.06 -6.86
CA PRO A 107 -24.19 -5.12 -8.24
C PRO A 107 -23.40 -4.25 -9.24
N TRP A 108 -22.42 -3.45 -8.78
CA TRP A 108 -21.73 -2.45 -9.60
C TRP A 108 -20.35 -2.87 -10.10
N VAL A 109 -19.71 -3.88 -9.51
CA VAL A 109 -18.33 -4.26 -9.82
C VAL A 109 -18.13 -4.69 -11.27
N LEU A 110 -19.09 -5.40 -11.85
CA LEU A 110 -19.00 -5.82 -13.25
C LEU A 110 -19.08 -4.62 -14.19
N ASP A 111 -19.97 -3.67 -13.91
CA ASP A 111 -20.06 -2.41 -14.66
C ASP A 111 -18.79 -1.58 -14.54
N ASP A 112 -18.13 -1.57 -13.36
CA ASP A 112 -16.86 -0.86 -13.20
C ASP A 112 -15.81 -1.39 -14.17
N LEU A 113 -15.64 -2.70 -14.21
CA LEU A 113 -14.65 -3.35 -15.06
C LEU A 113 -14.98 -3.22 -16.56
N LEU A 114 -16.24 -3.47 -16.92
CA LEU A 114 -16.68 -3.42 -18.33
C LEU A 114 -16.71 -1.98 -18.90
N THR A 115 -16.82 -0.96 -18.05
CA THR A 115 -16.86 0.45 -18.48
C THR A 115 -15.46 1.06 -18.48
N VAL A 116 -14.67 0.81 -17.44
CA VAL A 116 -13.39 1.49 -17.22
C VAL A 116 -12.26 0.84 -18.03
N ILE A 117 -12.12 -0.49 -17.96
CA ILE A 117 -10.97 -1.18 -18.57
C ILE A 117 -10.91 -0.97 -20.11
N PRO A 118 -12.01 -1.07 -20.88
CA PRO A 118 -11.97 -0.87 -22.32
C PRO A 118 -11.48 0.52 -22.77
N GLN A 119 -11.69 1.53 -21.92
CA GLN A 119 -11.43 2.92 -22.30
C GLN A 119 -10.07 3.43 -21.80
N ILE A 120 -9.64 2.97 -20.63
CA ILE A 120 -8.41 3.49 -19.98
C ILE A 120 -7.49 2.40 -19.43
N GLY A 121 -7.68 1.14 -19.78
CA GLY A 121 -6.84 0.03 -19.29
C GLY A 121 -5.35 0.22 -19.53
N ASP A 122 -4.95 0.81 -20.66
CA ASP A 122 -3.55 1.13 -20.96
C ASP A 122 -2.97 2.26 -20.09
N LYS A 123 -3.81 3.06 -19.45
CA LYS A 123 -3.41 4.15 -18.55
C LYS A 123 -3.45 3.74 -17.07
N LEU A 124 -4.29 2.76 -16.70
CA LEU A 124 -4.36 2.23 -15.35
C LEU A 124 -3.18 1.31 -15.06
N ASP A 125 -2.62 1.40 -13.88
CA ASP A 125 -1.56 0.50 -13.42
C ASP A 125 -2.12 -0.61 -12.52
N VAL A 126 -3.05 -0.29 -11.63
CA VAL A 126 -3.53 -1.20 -10.58
C VAL A 126 -5.04 -1.09 -10.42
N VAL A 127 -5.68 -2.24 -10.27
CA VAL A 127 -7.07 -2.37 -9.79
C VAL A 127 -7.02 -2.78 -8.32
N MET A 128 -7.53 -1.92 -7.44
CA MET A 128 -7.65 -2.17 -6.02
C MET A 128 -8.99 -2.83 -5.73
N VAL A 129 -8.94 -4.02 -5.10
CA VAL A 129 -10.09 -4.87 -4.79
C VAL A 129 -10.41 -4.74 -3.30
N PRO A 130 -11.57 -4.19 -2.93
CA PRO A 130 -11.98 -4.08 -1.52
C PRO A 130 -12.52 -5.42 -0.99
N LYS A 131 -12.58 -5.54 0.33
CA LYS A 131 -13.25 -6.62 1.07
C LYS A 131 -12.83 -8.03 0.63
N VAL A 132 -11.55 -8.21 0.30
CA VAL A 132 -11.00 -9.51 -0.10
C VAL A 132 -11.00 -10.46 1.10
N GLU A 133 -11.63 -11.60 0.95
CA GLU A 133 -11.77 -12.62 2.00
C GLU A 133 -10.88 -13.85 1.79
N GLY A 134 -10.44 -14.09 0.55
CA GLY A 134 -9.57 -15.21 0.26
C GLY A 134 -8.96 -15.16 -1.15
N PRO A 135 -8.12 -16.16 -1.49
CA PRO A 135 -7.47 -16.24 -2.79
C PRO A 135 -8.47 -16.37 -3.95
N TRP A 136 -9.68 -16.88 -3.69
CA TRP A 136 -10.75 -17.02 -4.70
C TRP A 136 -11.21 -15.68 -5.25
N ASP A 137 -11.26 -14.61 -4.44
CA ASP A 137 -11.63 -13.26 -4.87
C ASP A 137 -10.60 -12.72 -5.87
N ILE A 138 -9.34 -12.87 -5.53
CA ILE A 138 -8.22 -12.49 -6.41
C ILE A 138 -8.23 -13.33 -7.68
N HIS A 139 -8.50 -14.63 -7.58
CA HIS A 139 -8.59 -15.53 -8.73
C HIS A 139 -9.71 -15.12 -9.69
N TYR A 140 -10.86 -14.71 -9.17
CA TYR A 140 -11.98 -14.26 -9.98
C TYR A 140 -11.60 -13.02 -10.79
N ILE A 141 -11.08 -11.99 -10.14
CA ILE A 141 -10.69 -10.74 -10.80
C ILE A 141 -9.51 -10.95 -11.77
N ASP A 142 -8.51 -11.73 -11.41
CA ASP A 142 -7.37 -12.05 -12.28
C ASP A 142 -7.83 -12.63 -13.62
N ARG A 143 -8.76 -13.60 -13.59
CA ARG A 143 -9.32 -14.20 -14.83
C ARG A 143 -10.14 -13.22 -15.64
N LEU A 144 -10.93 -12.40 -14.98
CA LEU A 144 -11.77 -11.42 -15.64
C LEU A 144 -10.92 -10.33 -16.31
N LEU A 145 -9.89 -9.83 -15.61
CA LEU A 145 -8.94 -8.88 -16.19
C LEU A 145 -8.23 -9.46 -17.41
N ALA A 146 -7.76 -10.72 -17.34
CA ALA A 146 -7.11 -11.36 -18.50
C ALA A 146 -8.02 -11.43 -19.73
N GLN A 147 -9.33 -11.72 -19.53
CA GLN A 147 -10.30 -11.74 -20.60
C GLN A 147 -10.56 -10.35 -21.18
N LEU A 148 -10.67 -9.33 -20.32
CA LEU A 148 -10.87 -7.95 -20.73
C LEU A 148 -9.64 -7.40 -21.46
N GLU A 149 -8.46 -7.64 -20.95
CA GLU A 149 -7.19 -7.26 -21.58
C GLU A 149 -7.06 -7.86 -22.98
N ALA A 150 -7.34 -9.16 -23.12
CA ALA A 150 -7.31 -9.82 -24.43
C ALA A 150 -8.39 -9.28 -25.38
N LYS A 151 -9.62 -9.11 -24.90
CA LYS A 151 -10.76 -8.66 -25.69
C LYS A 151 -10.60 -7.23 -26.22
N TYR A 152 -10.03 -6.35 -25.40
CA TYR A 152 -9.88 -4.94 -25.71
C TYR A 152 -8.44 -4.56 -26.10
N GLU A 153 -7.60 -5.56 -26.35
CA GLU A 153 -6.22 -5.40 -26.83
C GLU A 153 -5.37 -4.48 -25.92
N ILE A 154 -5.59 -4.53 -24.60
CA ILE A 154 -4.79 -3.77 -23.63
C ILE A 154 -3.35 -4.24 -23.69
N LYS A 155 -2.40 -3.30 -23.79
CA LYS A 155 -0.98 -3.61 -24.07
C LYS A 155 -0.19 -4.05 -22.85
N LYS A 156 -0.64 -3.68 -21.65
CA LYS A 156 0.00 -4.03 -20.39
C LYS A 156 -0.93 -4.85 -19.49
N SER A 157 -0.35 -5.73 -18.68
CA SER A 157 -1.12 -6.44 -17.66
C SER A 157 -1.40 -5.52 -16.48
N LEU A 158 -2.67 -5.35 -16.13
CA LEU A 158 -3.10 -4.63 -14.95
C LEU A 158 -2.69 -5.39 -13.69
N GLN A 159 -2.18 -4.69 -12.70
CA GLN A 159 -1.86 -5.29 -11.40
C GLN A 159 -3.07 -5.26 -10.46
N LEU A 160 -3.02 -6.10 -9.42
CA LEU A 160 -4.05 -6.21 -8.39
C LEU A 160 -3.50 -5.77 -7.04
N HIS A 161 -4.33 -5.04 -6.31
CA HIS A 161 -4.06 -4.65 -4.95
C HIS A 161 -5.25 -5.04 -4.06
N ALA A 162 -5.03 -5.81 -3.01
CA ALA A 162 -6.10 -6.23 -2.10
C ALA A 162 -6.25 -5.28 -0.92
N ILE A 163 -7.47 -5.09 -0.43
CA ILE A 163 -7.70 -4.43 0.87
C ILE A 163 -8.02 -5.50 1.91
N LEU A 164 -7.22 -5.52 2.96
CA LEU A 164 -7.36 -6.42 4.11
C LEU A 164 -8.27 -5.75 5.15
N GLU A 165 -9.56 -5.98 5.03
CA GLU A 165 -10.58 -5.27 5.79
C GLU A 165 -11.74 -6.13 6.29
N THR A 166 -11.58 -7.46 6.23
CA THR A 166 -12.49 -8.42 6.87
C THR A 166 -11.73 -9.37 7.79
N ALA A 167 -12.38 -9.89 8.83
CA ALA A 167 -11.78 -10.86 9.74
C ALA A 167 -11.36 -12.14 9.00
N LEU A 168 -12.15 -12.57 8.00
CA LEU A 168 -11.84 -13.74 7.17
C LEU A 168 -10.64 -13.45 6.25
N GLY A 169 -10.58 -12.26 5.65
CA GLY A 169 -9.42 -11.84 4.85
C GLY A 169 -8.13 -11.85 5.67
N VAL A 170 -8.17 -11.36 6.92
CA VAL A 170 -7.00 -11.43 7.81
C VAL A 170 -6.60 -12.88 8.10
N SER A 171 -7.56 -13.79 8.22
CA SER A 171 -7.26 -15.22 8.42
C SER A 171 -6.60 -15.89 7.23
N ASN A 172 -6.78 -15.34 6.01
CA ASN A 172 -6.30 -15.88 4.75
C ASN A 172 -5.22 -15.00 4.08
N VAL A 173 -4.60 -14.07 4.81
CA VAL A 173 -3.73 -13.04 4.22
C VAL A 173 -2.55 -13.60 3.44
N GLU A 174 -1.95 -14.70 3.89
CA GLU A 174 -0.82 -15.36 3.22
C GLU A 174 -1.25 -15.95 1.86
N ASP A 175 -2.41 -16.57 1.81
CA ASP A 175 -2.96 -17.14 0.57
C ASP A 175 -3.42 -16.03 -0.38
N ILE A 176 -3.96 -14.93 0.13
CA ILE A 176 -4.31 -13.74 -0.65
C ILE A 176 -3.04 -13.13 -1.28
N ALA A 177 -1.99 -12.94 -0.49
CA ALA A 177 -0.73 -12.38 -0.97
C ALA A 177 -0.12 -13.20 -2.12
N ALA A 178 -0.33 -14.50 -2.09
CA ALA A 178 0.21 -15.46 -3.06
C ALA A 178 -0.74 -15.79 -4.23
N ALA A 179 -1.96 -15.27 -4.23
CA ALA A 179 -3.03 -15.75 -5.10
C ALA A 179 -2.82 -15.51 -6.60
N SER A 180 -2.10 -14.46 -6.99
CA SER A 180 -1.89 -14.12 -8.39
C SER A 180 -0.53 -13.44 -8.62
N PRO A 181 0.08 -13.65 -9.80
CA PRO A 181 1.25 -12.88 -10.21
C PRO A 181 0.97 -11.39 -10.43
N ARG A 182 -0.30 -11.02 -10.57
CA ARG A 182 -0.72 -9.62 -10.69
C ARG A 182 -0.68 -8.87 -9.36
N MET A 183 -0.56 -9.58 -8.23
CA MET A 183 -0.55 -8.93 -6.92
C MET A 183 0.59 -7.94 -6.80
N GLN A 184 0.24 -6.67 -6.62
CA GLN A 184 1.18 -5.58 -6.37
C GLN A 184 1.39 -5.37 -4.87
N GLY A 185 0.31 -5.49 -4.09
CA GLY A 185 0.38 -5.26 -2.66
C GLY A 185 -0.94 -5.50 -1.94
N ILE A 186 -0.90 -5.25 -0.63
CA ILE A 186 -2.06 -5.30 0.26
C ILE A 186 -2.07 -4.05 1.13
N SER A 187 -3.24 -3.42 1.29
CA SER A 187 -3.47 -2.33 2.25
C SER A 187 -4.33 -2.78 3.42
N LEU A 188 -4.06 -2.27 4.59
CA LEU A 188 -4.95 -2.39 5.74
C LEU A 188 -6.18 -1.48 5.57
N GLY A 189 -7.40 -2.03 5.67
CA GLY A 189 -8.67 -1.29 5.70
C GLY A 189 -9.26 -1.27 7.12
N PRO A 190 -8.85 -0.35 8.01
CA PRO A 190 -9.17 -0.42 9.43
C PRO A 190 -10.64 -0.17 9.77
N ALA A 191 -11.38 0.59 8.96
CA ALA A 191 -12.79 0.89 9.24
C ALA A 191 -13.67 -0.35 9.11
N ASP A 192 -13.65 -0.97 7.93
CA ASP A 192 -14.41 -2.20 7.66
C ASP A 192 -13.91 -3.37 8.51
N LEU A 193 -12.60 -3.47 8.75
CA LEU A 193 -12.03 -4.48 9.63
C LEU A 193 -12.53 -4.33 11.06
N ALA A 194 -12.66 -3.10 11.58
CA ALA A 194 -13.22 -2.88 12.90
C ALA A 194 -14.69 -3.35 12.96
N ALA A 195 -15.48 -3.06 11.93
CA ALA A 195 -16.86 -3.53 11.82
C ALA A 195 -16.93 -5.06 11.74
N SER A 196 -16.14 -5.68 10.87
CA SER A 196 -16.06 -7.14 10.69
C SER A 196 -15.64 -7.87 11.99
N ARG A 197 -14.74 -7.27 12.76
CA ARG A 197 -14.29 -7.76 14.08
C ARG A 197 -15.24 -7.42 15.22
N ARG A 198 -16.31 -6.65 14.96
CA ARG A 198 -17.22 -6.14 15.98
C ARG A 198 -16.49 -5.33 17.07
N MET A 199 -15.46 -4.58 16.69
CA MET A 199 -14.74 -3.69 17.59
C MET A 199 -15.65 -2.57 18.09
N LYS A 200 -15.38 -2.07 19.29
CA LYS A 200 -16.20 -1.04 19.95
C LYS A 200 -15.57 0.36 19.75
N THR A 201 -15.26 0.70 18.51
CA THR A 201 -14.67 1.98 18.12
C THR A 201 -15.24 2.42 16.77
N THR A 202 -15.31 3.72 16.56
CA THR A 202 -15.65 4.34 15.28
C THR A 202 -14.45 5.08 14.67
N ARG A 203 -13.27 4.97 15.26
CA ARG A 203 -12.05 5.59 14.73
C ARG A 203 -11.56 4.83 13.50
N VAL A 204 -11.15 5.60 12.49
CA VAL A 204 -10.61 5.08 11.24
C VAL A 204 -9.08 5.17 11.27
N GLY A 205 -8.43 4.06 11.56
CA GLY A 205 -6.98 3.99 11.71
C GLY A 205 -6.47 4.62 13.00
N GLY A 206 -5.18 4.50 13.23
CA GLY A 206 -4.52 5.00 14.42
C GLY A 206 -4.88 4.27 15.72
N GLY A 207 -4.21 4.63 16.81
CA GLY A 207 -4.49 4.11 18.13
C GLY A 207 -5.79 4.69 18.74
N HIS A 208 -6.30 4.06 19.78
CA HIS A 208 -7.47 4.54 20.52
C HIS A 208 -7.06 5.02 21.92
N PRO A 209 -7.46 6.23 22.38
CA PRO A 209 -7.02 6.78 23.67
C PRO A 209 -7.33 5.89 24.87
N ALA A 210 -8.40 5.11 24.83
CA ALA A 210 -8.77 4.17 25.88
C ALA A 210 -8.10 2.78 25.75
N TYR A 211 -7.36 2.51 24.66
CA TYR A 211 -6.63 1.25 24.49
C TYR A 211 -5.19 1.42 24.96
N GLN A 212 -4.99 1.24 26.26
CA GLN A 212 -3.74 1.55 26.94
C GLN A 212 -3.25 0.37 27.79
N VAL A 213 -1.95 0.28 27.94
CA VAL A 213 -1.28 -0.51 29.00
C VAL A 213 -0.92 0.43 30.14
N ILE A 214 -1.25 0.01 31.34
CA ILE A 214 -0.94 0.73 32.58
C ILE A 214 0.27 0.05 33.22
N ALA A 215 1.29 0.82 33.60
CA ALA A 215 2.45 0.32 34.34
C ALA A 215 2.05 -0.17 35.73
N ASP A 216 2.88 -1.04 36.31
CA ASP A 216 2.71 -1.47 37.69
C ASP A 216 2.73 -0.28 38.67
N PRO A 217 2.05 -0.37 39.82
CA PRO A 217 2.12 0.67 40.84
C PRO A 217 3.55 0.85 41.35
N ASP A 218 3.91 2.10 41.67
CA ASP A 218 5.13 2.40 42.38
C ASP A 218 5.01 1.80 43.83
N GLU A 219 5.93 0.90 44.19
CA GLU A 219 5.94 0.26 45.50
C GLU A 219 5.97 1.28 46.67
N LYS A 220 6.57 2.46 46.44
CA LYS A 220 6.65 3.54 47.41
C LYS A 220 5.41 4.43 47.46
N LYS A 221 4.57 4.38 46.40
CA LYS A 221 3.36 5.17 46.29
C LYS A 221 2.25 4.36 45.57
N PRO A 222 1.75 3.28 46.22
CA PRO A 222 0.84 2.34 45.58
C PRO A 222 -0.48 2.99 45.07
N ASP A 223 -0.91 4.07 45.71
CA ASP A 223 -2.12 4.84 45.33
C ASP A 223 -1.79 6.05 44.45
N GLY A 224 -0.55 6.17 43.96
CA GLY A 224 -0.13 7.26 43.07
C GLY A 224 -0.59 7.10 41.64
N PRO A 225 -0.46 8.15 40.83
CA PRO A 225 -0.77 8.08 39.40
C PRO A 225 0.15 7.08 38.70
N ARG A 226 -0.45 6.20 37.86
CA ARG A 226 0.29 5.15 37.15
C ARG A 226 0.53 5.60 35.71
N PRO A 227 1.78 5.53 35.23
CA PRO A 227 2.07 5.78 33.82
C PRO A 227 1.29 4.81 32.94
N SER A 228 0.81 5.32 31.82
CA SER A 228 0.16 4.48 30.81
C SER A 228 0.73 4.79 29.43
N ALA A 229 0.70 3.79 28.55
CA ALA A 229 1.10 3.90 27.14
C ALA A 229 -0.02 3.42 26.25
N GLN A 230 -0.32 4.21 25.23
CA GLN A 230 -1.30 3.83 24.21
C GLN A 230 -0.76 2.67 23.37
N GLN A 231 -1.64 1.70 23.09
CA GLN A 231 -1.33 0.60 22.18
C GLN A 231 -1.97 0.81 20.81
N ASP A 232 -1.39 0.15 19.82
CA ASP A 232 -1.95 0.09 18.48
C ASP A 232 -2.83 -1.16 18.32
N PRO A 233 -4.16 -1.03 18.17
CA PRO A 233 -5.07 -2.17 17.97
C PRO A 233 -4.83 -2.89 16.64
N TRP A 234 -4.11 -2.29 15.71
CA TRP A 234 -3.82 -2.80 14.37
C TRP A 234 -2.49 -3.54 14.28
N HIS A 235 -1.63 -3.42 15.31
CA HIS A 235 -0.24 -3.91 15.30
C HIS A 235 -0.13 -5.38 14.84
N TYR A 236 -0.89 -6.29 15.44
CA TYR A 236 -0.87 -7.71 15.04
C TYR A 236 -1.25 -7.93 13.58
N THR A 237 -2.33 -7.28 13.12
CA THR A 237 -2.78 -7.43 11.74
C THR A 237 -1.76 -6.84 10.76
N LEU A 238 -1.21 -5.69 11.10
CA LEU A 238 -0.21 -5.01 10.30
C LEU A 238 1.08 -5.84 10.18
N ALA A 239 1.60 -6.37 11.29
CA ALA A 239 2.78 -7.24 11.29
C ALA A 239 2.57 -8.48 10.42
N ARG A 240 1.44 -9.17 10.58
CA ARG A 240 1.10 -10.35 9.79
C ARG A 240 0.97 -10.05 8.29
N MET A 241 0.34 -8.91 7.95
CA MET A 241 0.22 -8.45 6.57
C MET A 241 1.60 -8.13 5.95
N VAL A 242 2.48 -7.48 6.72
CA VAL A 242 3.86 -7.19 6.30
C VAL A 242 4.63 -8.47 6.01
N ASP A 243 4.53 -9.48 6.90
CA ASP A 243 5.18 -10.78 6.72
C ASP A 243 4.65 -11.49 5.47
N ALA A 244 3.32 -11.54 5.28
CA ALA A 244 2.68 -12.14 4.12
C ALA A 244 3.12 -11.47 2.81
N CYS A 245 3.11 -10.13 2.76
CA CYS A 245 3.52 -9.37 1.59
C CYS A 245 5.00 -9.61 1.26
N ASN A 246 5.90 -9.51 2.24
CA ASN A 246 7.33 -9.72 2.01
C ASN A 246 7.65 -11.15 1.58
N SER A 247 6.96 -12.16 2.13
CA SER A 247 7.15 -13.56 1.73
C SER A 247 6.70 -13.81 0.29
N ALA A 248 5.64 -13.14 -0.16
CA ALA A 248 5.13 -13.20 -1.53
C ALA A 248 5.85 -12.26 -2.51
N GLY A 249 6.73 -11.36 -2.04
CA GLY A 249 7.43 -10.38 -2.87
C GLY A 249 6.54 -9.25 -3.39
N ILE A 250 5.48 -8.89 -2.65
CA ILE A 250 4.57 -7.78 -2.91
C ILE A 250 4.68 -6.71 -1.82
N LEU A 251 3.97 -5.60 -1.94
CA LEU A 251 4.15 -4.43 -1.09
C LEU A 251 3.06 -4.30 -0.02
N PRO A 252 3.43 -4.11 1.26
CA PRO A 252 2.49 -3.80 2.33
C PRO A 252 2.24 -2.29 2.44
N PHE A 253 0.98 -1.89 2.66
CA PHE A 253 0.58 -0.51 2.86
C PHE A 253 -0.25 -0.35 4.13
N TYR A 254 0.01 0.72 4.86
CA TYR A 254 -0.92 1.16 5.89
C TYR A 254 -2.19 1.73 5.25
N GLY A 255 -3.30 1.64 5.95
CA GLY A 255 -4.57 2.21 5.51
C GLY A 255 -4.71 3.71 5.78
N PRO A 256 -5.95 4.21 5.84
CA PRO A 256 -6.22 5.61 6.12
C PRO A 256 -5.99 5.97 7.60
N PHE A 257 -5.71 7.25 7.82
CA PHE A 257 -5.81 7.91 9.13
C PHE A 257 -6.95 8.94 9.07
N GLY A 258 -8.05 8.66 9.78
CA GLY A 258 -9.31 9.39 9.61
C GLY A 258 -9.39 10.73 10.36
N ALA A 259 -8.60 10.95 11.42
CA ALA A 259 -8.59 12.20 12.17
C ALA A 259 -7.73 13.27 11.46
N ILE A 260 -8.29 13.86 10.40
CA ILE A 260 -7.58 14.81 9.52
C ILE A 260 -7.12 16.06 10.31
N GLU A 261 -7.85 16.42 11.36
CA GLU A 261 -7.55 17.53 12.25
C GLU A 261 -6.37 17.29 13.21
N ASP A 262 -5.85 16.04 13.26
CA ASP A 262 -4.71 15.67 14.10
C ASP A 262 -3.49 15.25 13.25
N PRO A 263 -2.77 16.20 12.64
CA PRO A 263 -1.61 15.91 11.80
C PRO A 263 -0.46 15.27 12.57
N LEU A 264 -0.34 15.55 13.87
CA LEU A 264 0.71 14.97 14.72
C LEU A 264 0.50 13.48 14.91
N ALA A 265 -0.72 13.07 15.26
CA ALA A 265 -1.03 11.64 15.39
C ALA A 265 -0.92 10.91 14.04
N CYS A 266 -1.32 11.54 12.94
CA CYS A 266 -1.12 11.02 11.57
C CYS A 266 0.37 10.77 11.29
N GLN A 267 1.23 11.73 11.62
CA GLN A 267 2.68 11.62 11.46
C GLN A 267 3.25 10.41 12.22
N TYR A 268 2.94 10.29 13.51
CA TYR A 268 3.42 9.18 14.33
C TYR A 268 2.93 7.82 13.83
N GLN A 269 1.66 7.75 13.40
CA GLN A 269 1.10 6.51 12.89
C GLN A 269 1.75 6.08 11.56
N PHE A 270 1.97 7.01 10.64
CA PHE A 270 2.64 6.73 9.37
C PHE A 270 4.10 6.32 9.59
N ARG A 271 4.79 7.01 10.50
CA ARG A 271 6.17 6.63 10.85
C ARG A 271 6.26 5.25 11.49
N ALA A 272 5.33 4.90 12.38
CA ALA A 272 5.25 3.56 12.96
C ALA A 272 5.03 2.49 11.89
N ALA A 273 4.14 2.74 10.92
CA ALA A 273 3.90 1.83 9.81
C ALA A 273 5.13 1.66 8.91
N PHE A 274 5.85 2.74 8.61
CA PHE A 274 7.12 2.68 7.87
C PHE A 274 8.16 1.82 8.59
N LEU A 275 8.34 2.02 9.88
CA LEU A 275 9.29 1.24 10.70
C LEU A 275 8.92 -0.25 10.75
N MET A 276 7.64 -0.58 10.67
CA MET A 276 7.16 -1.97 10.57
C MET A 276 7.37 -2.60 9.20
N GLY A 277 7.72 -1.82 8.17
CA GLY A 277 8.00 -2.32 6.83
C GLY A 277 6.96 -1.95 5.77
N CYS A 278 5.93 -1.14 6.09
CA CYS A 278 5.03 -0.60 5.09
C CYS A 278 5.76 0.38 4.17
N VAL A 279 5.38 0.38 2.89
CA VAL A 279 6.01 1.27 1.88
C VAL A 279 5.26 2.59 1.70
N GLY A 280 4.04 2.68 2.20
CA GLY A 280 3.18 3.86 2.10
C GLY A 280 1.87 3.70 2.86
N ALA A 281 1.02 4.72 2.77
CA ALA A 281 -0.32 4.77 3.38
C ALA A 281 -1.35 5.40 2.46
N TRP A 282 -2.63 5.29 2.84
CA TRP A 282 -3.69 6.04 2.17
C TRP A 282 -3.72 7.48 2.67
N THR A 283 -3.89 8.42 1.75
CA THR A 283 -4.16 9.82 2.08
C THR A 283 -5.56 10.19 1.57
N LEU A 284 -6.40 10.64 2.50
CA LEU A 284 -7.81 10.98 2.25
C LEU A 284 -8.01 12.48 2.03
N HIS A 285 -7.05 13.28 2.45
CA HIS A 285 -7.08 14.74 2.34
C HIS A 285 -5.70 15.27 1.90
N PRO A 286 -5.63 16.35 1.10
CA PRO A 286 -4.35 16.90 0.64
C PRO A 286 -3.36 17.23 1.76
N SER A 287 -3.83 17.63 2.95
CA SER A 287 -2.95 17.89 4.11
C SER A 287 -2.13 16.68 4.58
N GLN A 288 -2.54 15.46 4.21
CA GLN A 288 -1.84 14.23 4.58
C GLN A 288 -0.76 13.84 3.56
N ILE A 289 -0.75 14.44 2.35
CA ILE A 289 0.20 14.09 1.29
C ILE A 289 1.64 14.34 1.75
N GLU A 290 1.92 15.53 2.25
CA GLU A 290 3.28 15.89 2.70
C GLU A 290 3.70 15.10 3.96
N ILE A 291 2.75 14.77 4.84
CA ILE A 291 3.02 13.90 5.99
C ILE A 291 3.46 12.52 5.48
N ALA A 292 2.70 11.91 4.57
CA ALA A 292 3.03 10.60 4.02
C ALA A 292 4.35 10.63 3.24
N ARG A 293 4.58 11.67 2.41
CA ARG A 293 5.81 11.89 1.67
C ARG A 293 7.03 11.90 2.59
N ARG A 294 6.94 12.54 3.75
CA ARG A 294 8.01 12.62 4.73
C ARG A 294 8.17 11.33 5.52
N GLU A 295 7.08 10.79 6.08
CA GLU A 295 7.16 9.69 7.04
C GLU A 295 7.47 8.33 6.38
N PHE A 296 7.13 8.15 5.09
CA PHE A 296 7.52 6.99 4.29
C PHE A 296 8.82 7.20 3.48
N SER A 297 9.60 8.20 3.86
CA SER A 297 10.96 8.40 3.36
C SER A 297 11.96 8.23 4.50
N PRO A 298 13.11 7.59 4.24
CA PRO A 298 14.20 7.60 5.21
C PRO A 298 14.64 9.03 5.54
N THR A 299 15.00 9.29 6.77
CA THR A 299 15.64 10.56 7.14
C THR A 299 17.06 10.65 6.56
N VAL A 300 17.59 11.86 6.42
CA VAL A 300 18.97 12.08 5.95
C VAL A 300 19.98 11.35 6.85
N GLU A 301 19.77 11.36 8.16
CA GLU A 301 20.65 10.70 9.12
C GLU A 301 20.56 9.15 9.05
N GLU A 302 19.37 8.60 8.80
CA GLU A 302 19.21 7.16 8.55
C GLU A 302 19.96 6.74 7.30
N VAL A 303 19.87 7.50 6.20
CA VAL A 303 20.59 7.21 4.95
C VAL A 303 22.11 7.34 5.13
N LYS A 304 22.58 8.36 5.83
CA LYS A 304 24.03 8.54 6.14
C LYS A 304 24.53 7.36 6.98
N THR A 305 23.82 7.00 8.03
CA THR A 305 24.19 5.86 8.90
C THR A 305 24.21 4.56 8.11
N ALA A 306 23.20 4.32 7.26
CA ALA A 306 23.15 3.14 6.43
C ALA A 306 24.32 3.06 5.42
N LYS A 307 24.70 4.18 4.78
CA LYS A 307 25.87 4.24 3.90
C LYS A 307 27.16 3.90 4.66
N ARG A 308 27.35 4.41 5.88
CA ARG A 308 28.52 4.12 6.73
C ARG A 308 28.58 2.65 7.16
N ILE A 309 27.43 2.03 7.49
CA ILE A 309 27.38 0.59 7.79
C ILE A 309 27.81 -0.24 6.60
N ILE A 310 27.29 0.07 5.40
CA ILE A 310 27.65 -0.64 4.15
C ILE A 310 29.13 -0.49 3.86
N GLU A 311 29.68 0.72 4.00
CA GLU A 311 31.11 0.99 3.79
C GLU A 311 32.00 0.23 4.78
N ALA A 312 31.64 0.27 6.07
CA ALA A 312 32.42 -0.37 7.14
C ALA A 312 32.42 -1.90 7.04
N MET A 313 31.33 -2.50 6.57
CA MET A 313 31.20 -3.96 6.46
C MET A 313 31.65 -4.54 5.11
N GLY A 314 31.82 -3.71 4.08
CA GLY A 314 32.36 -4.13 2.79
C GLY A 314 31.49 -5.19 2.09
N ASP A 315 31.85 -6.47 2.21
CA ASP A 315 31.11 -7.60 1.63
C ASP A 315 29.90 -8.04 2.48
N GLY A 316 29.68 -7.43 3.64
CA GLY A 316 28.55 -7.71 4.54
C GLY A 316 28.75 -8.94 5.42
N THR A 317 29.95 -9.51 5.47
CA THR A 317 30.26 -10.66 6.35
C THR A 317 30.94 -10.24 7.65
N GLY A 318 30.78 -11.06 8.69
CA GLY A 318 31.40 -10.82 9.97
C GLY A 318 30.71 -9.74 10.82
N THR A 319 31.47 -9.12 11.70
CA THR A 319 30.97 -8.07 12.63
C THR A 319 31.96 -6.90 12.68
N VAL A 320 31.43 -5.68 12.74
CA VAL A 320 32.20 -4.45 12.85
C VAL A 320 31.58 -3.56 13.94
N MET A 321 32.43 -2.89 14.73
CA MET A 321 31.98 -1.87 15.67
C MET A 321 31.93 -0.51 15.00
N LEU A 322 30.73 0.11 14.94
CA LEU A 322 30.52 1.45 14.40
C LEU A 322 29.78 2.29 15.43
N ASP A 323 30.36 3.41 15.84
CA ASP A 323 29.81 4.31 16.87
C ASP A 323 29.41 3.61 18.17
N GLY A 324 30.21 2.64 18.62
CA GLY A 324 29.96 1.86 19.84
C GLY A 324 28.85 0.81 19.72
N ARG A 325 28.33 0.55 18.52
CA ARG A 325 27.33 -0.48 18.24
C ARG A 325 27.89 -1.54 17.32
N MET A 326 27.57 -2.78 17.60
CA MET A 326 27.92 -3.91 16.75
C MET A 326 27.04 -3.90 15.50
N GLN A 327 27.65 -4.04 14.34
CA GLN A 327 26.99 -4.24 13.06
C GLN A 327 27.33 -5.64 12.54
N ASP A 328 26.34 -6.32 11.96
CA ASP A 328 26.43 -7.68 11.46
C ASP A 328 25.72 -7.82 10.10
N ASP A 329 25.63 -9.03 9.57
CA ASP A 329 24.91 -9.33 8.31
C ASP A 329 23.44 -8.82 8.31
N ALA A 330 22.74 -8.89 9.47
CA ALA A 330 21.36 -8.42 9.56
C ALA A 330 21.29 -6.89 9.42
N THR A 331 22.15 -6.17 10.15
CA THR A 331 22.20 -4.69 10.06
C THR A 331 22.71 -4.21 8.71
N PHE A 332 23.63 -4.93 8.07
CA PHE A 332 24.06 -4.67 6.70
C PHE A 332 22.90 -4.76 5.69
N LYS A 333 22.08 -5.82 5.76
CA LYS A 333 20.91 -6.00 4.90
C LYS A 333 19.84 -4.90 5.13
N GLN A 334 19.62 -4.52 6.39
CA GLN A 334 18.74 -3.39 6.71
C GLN A 334 19.26 -2.07 6.13
N ALA A 335 20.56 -1.83 6.24
CA ALA A 335 21.20 -0.65 5.64
C ALA A 335 21.07 -0.63 4.11
N GLN A 336 21.23 -1.78 3.45
CA GLN A 336 21.01 -1.89 2.00
C GLN A 336 19.57 -1.53 1.60
N VAL A 337 18.56 -2.01 2.33
CA VAL A 337 17.15 -1.67 2.09
C VAL A 337 16.93 -0.17 2.23
N MET A 338 17.49 0.45 3.27
CA MET A 338 17.37 1.89 3.52
C MET A 338 17.97 2.72 2.37
N VAL A 339 19.18 2.40 1.94
CA VAL A 339 19.85 3.09 0.83
C VAL A 339 19.13 2.87 -0.49
N GLN A 340 18.61 1.65 -0.73
CA GLN A 340 17.85 1.34 -1.94
C GLN A 340 16.53 2.13 -1.98
N THR A 341 15.83 2.25 -0.86
CA THR A 341 14.62 3.07 -0.73
C THR A 341 14.93 4.54 -1.03
N ALA A 342 16.00 5.09 -0.45
CA ALA A 342 16.43 6.45 -0.71
C ALA A 342 16.74 6.69 -2.21
N LYS A 343 17.41 5.74 -2.88
CA LYS A 343 17.69 5.82 -4.32
C LYS A 343 16.43 5.80 -5.18
N LEU A 344 15.47 4.97 -4.86
CA LEU A 344 14.19 4.93 -5.57
C LEU A 344 13.43 6.24 -5.45
N ILE A 345 13.40 6.82 -4.25
CA ILE A 345 12.78 8.12 -4.02
C ILE A 345 13.51 9.22 -4.79
N ALA A 346 14.84 9.26 -4.71
CA ALA A 346 15.66 10.27 -5.38
C ALA A 346 15.49 10.28 -6.92
N GLN A 347 15.19 9.14 -7.53
CA GLN A 347 14.95 9.06 -8.98
C GLN A 347 13.70 9.84 -9.43
N ARG A 348 12.75 10.10 -8.53
CA ARG A 348 11.48 10.75 -8.86
C ARG A 348 11.24 12.05 -8.11
N ASP A 349 11.98 12.27 -7.05
CA ASP A 349 11.83 13.41 -6.15
C ASP A 349 13.14 14.18 -6.07
N PRO A 350 13.30 15.25 -6.88
CA PRO A 350 14.55 16.04 -6.95
C PRO A 350 14.93 16.67 -5.61
N GLU A 351 13.96 16.98 -4.76
CA GLU A 351 14.23 17.52 -3.43
C GLU A 351 14.93 16.48 -2.55
N TYR A 352 14.40 15.24 -2.53
CA TYR A 352 15.03 14.14 -1.79
C TYR A 352 16.35 13.70 -2.42
N ALA A 353 16.51 13.78 -3.75
CA ALA A 353 17.79 13.53 -4.39
C ALA A 353 18.88 14.49 -3.84
N LYS A 354 18.55 15.77 -3.74
CA LYS A 354 19.45 16.78 -3.15
C LYS A 354 19.71 16.52 -1.65
N LEU A 355 18.66 16.18 -0.88
CA LEU A 355 18.78 15.89 0.56
C LEU A 355 19.69 14.69 0.84
N TYR A 356 19.61 13.63 0.03
CA TYR A 356 20.38 12.41 0.21
C TYR A 356 21.77 12.46 -0.43
N GLY A 357 22.07 13.51 -1.22
CA GLY A 357 23.30 13.58 -2.01
C GLY A 357 23.41 12.45 -3.05
N LEU A 358 22.32 12.23 -3.80
CA LEU A 358 22.16 11.18 -4.80
C LEU A 358 21.87 11.76 -6.18
#